data_e120e065098d3dcd17bf026f943c5547
#
_entry.id   e120e065098d3dcd17bf026f943c5547
#
_cell.length_a   1.000
_cell.length_b   1.000
_cell.length_c   1.000
_cell.angle_alpha   90.00
_cell.angle_beta   90.00
_cell.angle_gamma   90.00
#
_symmetry.space_group_name_H-M   'P 1'
#
loop_
_entity.id
_entity.type
_entity.pdbx_description
1 polymer ?
#
loop_
_entity_poly.entity_id
_entity_poly.type
_entity_poly.pdbx_seq_one_letter_code
_entity_poly.pdbx_strand_id
1 'polypeptide(L)'
;MPGKKERSIDELFANDPERADAVVFGRKTGATRRGFLGGAGLAAMGAAVGGPIVFGDRMPAGLMPAAFAQEKKDAPAAAPATPKGPQYLQFPGKDGVLVLLGEKPLVAETPEHHLDDDTTPTSKFFVRNNGLIPEAAKDPDAWKITIDGEVNTKLELTLGELKKRFRPVTRRMVLECGGNGRSFFTPQARGNQWTNGGAGCAEWTGVRVADVLKAAGLKPSAVFSGNFGADPHLSGDATKQAISRGVPIKKLMDEGNLIVWAMNGKPLDNVHGFPVRLLIPGWPGSVSQKWLTRIWIRDKEHDGQGMGGTSYRVAIKPIPPGGKAEPANFKDLESMPVRSIISSPSNGTKLAAGTKEISLRGAAWAGDNTVRAVHLSLDFGGTWQSANLGKPKNRYDWQRWTATVKLPSDGYYEIWARATDSRGVMQPHVAGNWNPQGYGGNPMHRIAILVG
;
A
#
# COMPACT_ATOMS: atom_id res chain seq x y z
N MET A 1 38.75 22.17 45.24
CA MET A 1 38.06 20.87 45.12
C MET A 1 37.97 20.56 43.64
N PRO A 2 38.42 19.44 43.10
CA PRO A 2 38.36 19.15 41.66
C PRO A 2 36.87 18.88 41.32
N GLY A 3 36.38 19.54 40.29
CA GLY A 3 35.01 19.36 39.76
C GLY A 3 34.76 17.92 39.40
N LYS A 4 33.65 17.33 39.88
CA LYS A 4 33.17 16.03 39.44
C LYS A 4 32.89 16.11 37.95
N LYS A 5 33.61 15.32 37.14
CA LYS A 5 33.23 15.10 35.74
C LYS A 5 31.78 14.66 35.69
N GLU A 6 30.96 15.36 34.90
CA GLU A 6 29.63 14.89 34.56
C GLU A 6 29.75 13.52 33.90
N ARG A 7 29.03 12.53 34.41
CA ARG A 7 28.97 11.17 33.88
C ARG A 7 28.10 11.17 32.59
N SER A 8 28.42 10.27 31.69
CA SER A 8 27.54 10.04 30.55
C SER A 8 26.17 9.52 30.99
N ILE A 9 25.11 9.71 30.21
CA ILE A 9 23.77 9.22 30.56
C ILE A 9 23.79 7.70 30.77
N ASP A 10 24.53 6.94 29.95
CA ASP A 10 24.66 5.49 30.09
C ASP A 10 25.36 5.09 31.40
N GLU A 11 26.41 5.81 31.77
CA GLU A 11 27.11 5.62 33.01
C GLU A 11 26.24 5.99 34.23
N LEU A 12 25.39 7.01 34.05
CA LEU A 12 24.42 7.42 35.05
C LEU A 12 23.33 6.34 35.23
N PHE A 13 22.81 5.77 34.15
CA PHE A 13 21.84 4.66 34.23
C PHE A 13 22.43 3.41 34.87
N ALA A 14 23.70 3.10 34.61
CA ALA A 14 24.37 1.94 35.20
C ALA A 14 24.61 2.10 36.72
N ASN A 15 24.92 3.33 37.20
CA ASN A 15 25.33 3.59 38.59
C ASN A 15 24.26 4.24 39.44
N ASP A 16 23.30 4.99 38.85
CA ASP A 16 22.22 5.69 39.59
C ASP A 16 20.99 5.81 38.65
N PRO A 17 20.24 4.73 38.46
CA PRO A 17 19.07 4.70 37.58
C PRO A 17 17.99 5.71 37.93
N GLU A 18 17.80 6.01 39.23
CA GLU A 18 16.79 6.96 39.67
C GLU A 18 17.14 8.40 39.29
N ARG A 19 18.40 8.75 39.40
CA ARG A 19 18.89 10.05 38.95
C ARG A 19 18.90 10.18 37.43
N ALA A 20 19.19 9.08 36.72
CA ALA A 20 19.09 9.04 35.27
C ALA A 20 17.64 9.26 34.83
N ASP A 21 16.67 8.60 35.43
CA ASP A 21 15.24 8.79 35.14
C ASP A 21 14.79 10.24 35.46
N ALA A 22 15.31 10.86 36.52
CA ALA A 22 15.01 12.26 36.81
C ALA A 22 15.58 13.23 35.80
N VAL A 23 16.80 12.98 35.30
CA VAL A 23 17.48 13.82 34.33
C VAL A 23 16.89 13.66 32.92
N VAL A 24 16.58 12.41 32.50
CA VAL A 24 16.11 12.12 31.14
C VAL A 24 14.61 12.38 30.99
N PHE A 25 13.80 12.07 32.00
CA PHE A 25 12.35 12.13 31.92
C PHE A 25 11.70 13.19 32.83
N GLY A 26 12.50 14.00 33.55
CA GLY A 26 12.00 15.05 34.45
C GLY A 26 11.21 14.52 35.66
N ARG A 27 11.40 13.25 36.03
CA ARG A 27 10.65 12.62 37.12
C ARG A 27 11.23 13.07 38.48
N LYS A 28 10.35 13.53 39.39
CA LYS A 28 10.77 13.85 40.76
C LYS A 28 11.10 12.55 41.51
N THR A 29 12.27 12.51 42.14
CA THR A 29 12.71 11.43 43.04
C THR A 29 11.72 11.18 44.15
N GLY A 30 11.22 9.95 44.29
CA GLY A 30 10.26 9.54 45.32
C GLY A 30 9.25 8.46 44.93
N ALA A 31 9.07 8.22 43.62
CA ALA A 31 8.27 7.09 43.15
C ALA A 31 9.18 6.09 42.46
N THR A 32 9.48 4.97 43.07
CA THR A 32 10.21 3.87 42.44
C THR A 32 9.35 3.28 41.31
N ARG A 33 9.97 2.78 40.21
CA ARG A 33 9.28 2.03 39.15
C ARG A 33 8.35 0.96 39.71
N ARG A 34 8.73 0.28 40.80
CA ARG A 34 7.89 -0.70 41.52
C ARG A 34 6.68 -0.07 42.19
N GLY A 35 6.82 1.10 42.82
CA GLY A 35 5.71 1.81 43.46
C GLY A 35 4.74 2.40 42.43
N PHE A 36 5.22 2.89 41.27
CA PHE A 36 4.38 3.43 40.21
C PHE A 36 3.57 2.31 39.52
N LEU A 37 4.20 1.16 39.26
CA LEU A 37 3.53 0.00 38.66
C LEU A 37 2.68 -0.79 39.67
N GLY A 38 2.87 -0.55 40.95
CA GLY A 38 2.25 -1.30 42.06
C GLY A 38 0.89 -0.79 42.56
N GLY A 39 0.17 0.05 41.85
CA GLY A 39 -1.22 0.35 42.20
C GLY A 39 -1.69 1.80 42.05
N ALA A 40 -1.11 2.78 42.76
CA ALA A 40 -1.61 4.16 42.78
C ALA A 40 -1.37 4.92 41.45
N GLY A 41 -0.29 4.61 40.72
CA GLY A 41 0.02 5.23 39.46
C GLY A 41 -0.86 4.75 38.28
N LEU A 42 -1.22 3.46 38.28
CA LEU A 42 -2.13 2.88 37.31
C LEU A 42 -3.59 3.32 37.53
N ALA A 43 -3.99 3.45 38.82
CA ALA A 43 -5.32 4.00 39.17
C ALA A 43 -5.44 5.48 38.74
N ALA A 44 -4.38 6.28 38.94
CA ALA A 44 -4.34 7.68 38.57
C ALA A 44 -4.35 7.85 37.01
N MET A 45 -3.66 6.99 36.28
CA MET A 45 -3.73 6.98 34.80
C MET A 45 -5.10 6.51 34.28
N GLY A 46 -5.71 5.50 34.89
CA GLY A 46 -7.06 5.06 34.58
C GLY A 46 -8.11 6.17 34.76
N ALA A 47 -7.99 6.93 35.85
CA ALA A 47 -8.86 8.08 36.09
C ALA A 47 -8.62 9.26 35.11
N ALA A 48 -7.40 9.47 34.67
CA ALA A 48 -7.06 10.55 33.74
C ALA A 48 -7.51 10.26 32.28
N VAL A 49 -7.65 8.98 31.89
CA VAL A 49 -8.10 8.57 30.55
C VAL A 49 -9.55 8.06 30.51
N GLY A 50 -10.27 8.16 31.63
CA GLY A 50 -11.72 7.89 31.67
C GLY A 50 -12.13 6.41 31.61
N GLY A 51 -11.23 5.48 31.90
CA GLY A 51 -11.55 4.05 31.95
C GLY A 51 -10.38 3.16 32.41
N PRO A 52 -10.65 1.89 32.75
CA PRO A 52 -9.60 0.96 33.13
C PRO A 52 -8.67 0.65 31.95
N ILE A 53 -7.36 0.84 32.16
CA ILE A 53 -6.35 0.45 31.15
C ILE A 53 -6.13 -1.05 31.28
N VAL A 54 -6.66 -1.83 30.37
CA VAL A 54 -6.50 -3.29 30.28
C VAL A 54 -5.28 -3.63 29.43
N PHE A 55 -4.13 -3.88 30.07
CA PHE A 55 -2.91 -4.32 29.36
C PHE A 55 -2.78 -5.85 29.24
N GLY A 56 -3.71 -6.62 29.86
CA GLY A 56 -3.57 -8.06 30.03
C GLY A 56 -3.41 -8.89 28.76
N ASP A 57 -4.10 -8.51 27.69
CA ASP A 57 -4.19 -9.35 26.50
C ASP A 57 -3.03 -9.15 25.48
N ARG A 58 -2.09 -8.24 25.77
CA ARG A 58 -1.00 -7.88 24.84
C ARG A 58 0.39 -7.83 25.47
N MET A 59 0.52 -8.24 26.74
CA MET A 59 1.84 -8.34 27.39
C MET A 59 2.47 -9.71 27.16
N PRO A 60 3.79 -9.79 26.88
CA PRO A 60 4.51 -11.06 26.88
C PRO A 60 4.38 -11.78 28.21
N ALA A 61 4.21 -13.12 28.17
CA ALA A 61 4.18 -13.94 29.36
C ALA A 61 5.44 -13.70 30.21
N GLY A 62 5.26 -13.40 31.48
CA GLY A 62 6.35 -13.07 32.41
C GLY A 62 6.50 -11.59 32.77
N LEU A 63 5.81 -10.67 32.08
CA LEU A 63 5.78 -9.25 32.44
C LEU A 63 4.51 -8.83 33.18
N MET A 64 3.59 -9.76 33.46
CA MET A 64 2.39 -9.48 34.28
C MET A 64 2.77 -9.35 35.76
N PRO A 65 2.52 -8.20 36.41
CA PRO A 65 2.63 -8.10 37.85
C PRO A 65 1.66 -9.08 38.51
N ALA A 66 2.10 -9.75 39.58
CA ALA A 66 1.30 -10.74 40.32
C ALA A 66 -0.07 -10.20 40.83
N ALA A 67 -0.22 -8.87 40.96
CA ALA A 67 -1.48 -8.22 41.31
C ALA A 67 -2.57 -8.33 40.22
N PHE A 68 -2.21 -8.62 38.97
CA PHE A 68 -3.16 -8.83 37.86
C PHE A 68 -3.42 -10.31 37.57
N ALA A 69 -2.74 -11.22 38.29
CA ALA A 69 -2.94 -12.66 38.20
C ALA A 69 -4.11 -13.15 39.07
N GLN A 70 -4.91 -12.26 39.66
CA GLN A 70 -6.10 -12.67 40.39
C GLN A 70 -7.20 -13.18 39.47
N GLU A 71 -7.46 -14.45 39.69
CA GLU A 71 -8.49 -15.35 39.19
C GLU A 71 -9.77 -14.68 38.66
N LYS A 72 -10.03 -14.80 37.37
CA LYS A 72 -11.38 -14.95 36.85
C LYS A 72 -11.85 -16.36 37.25
N LYS A 73 -12.54 -16.49 38.36
CA LYS A 73 -13.35 -17.68 38.65
C LYS A 73 -14.54 -17.64 37.70
N ASP A 74 -14.68 -18.73 36.95
CA ASP A 74 -15.91 -19.27 36.38
C ASP A 74 -16.62 -18.46 35.28
N ALA A 75 -16.00 -18.32 34.11
CA ALA A 75 -16.65 -18.56 32.85
C ALA A 75 -15.86 -19.64 32.11
N PRO A 76 -16.48 -20.63 31.43
CA PRO A 76 -15.73 -21.58 30.62
C PRO A 76 -14.95 -20.77 29.58
N ALA A 77 -13.62 -20.82 29.67
CA ALA A 77 -12.73 -20.19 28.72
C ALA A 77 -13.08 -20.76 27.34
N ALA A 78 -13.68 -19.92 26.48
CA ALA A 78 -13.65 -20.21 25.08
C ALA A 78 -12.18 -20.42 24.73
N ALA A 79 -11.83 -21.61 24.26
CA ALA A 79 -10.48 -21.92 23.82
C ALA A 79 -10.01 -20.78 22.92
N PRO A 80 -8.77 -20.24 23.11
CA PRO A 80 -8.27 -19.19 22.25
C PRO A 80 -8.38 -19.69 20.82
N ALA A 81 -9.17 -19.00 20.01
CA ALA A 81 -9.31 -19.35 18.61
C ALA A 81 -7.89 -19.34 18.04
N THR A 82 -7.40 -20.52 17.64
CA THR A 82 -6.12 -20.65 16.94
C THR A 82 -6.14 -19.61 15.82
N PRO A 83 -5.15 -18.72 15.68
CA PRO A 83 -5.14 -17.77 14.59
C PRO A 83 -5.28 -18.58 13.30
N LYS A 84 -6.41 -18.45 12.61
CA LYS A 84 -6.57 -19.03 11.29
C LYS A 84 -5.49 -18.43 10.43
N GLY A 85 -4.61 -19.26 9.89
CA GLY A 85 -3.60 -18.83 8.93
C GLY A 85 -4.22 -18.06 7.76
N PRO A 86 -3.45 -17.37 6.93
CA PRO A 86 -3.97 -16.62 5.81
C PRO A 86 -4.80 -17.53 4.91
N GLN A 87 -5.98 -17.03 4.50
CA GLN A 87 -6.78 -17.68 3.48
C GLN A 87 -6.25 -17.30 2.11
N TYR A 88 -6.17 -18.26 1.21
CA TYR A 88 -5.69 -18.06 -0.15
C TYR A 88 -6.83 -18.07 -1.15
N LEU A 89 -6.76 -17.15 -2.13
CA LEU A 89 -7.76 -17.02 -3.18
C LEU A 89 -7.76 -18.26 -4.08
N GLN A 90 -8.90 -18.93 -4.15
CA GLN A 90 -9.20 -19.95 -5.16
C GLN A 90 -10.07 -19.30 -6.24
N PHE A 91 -9.47 -18.97 -7.39
CA PHE A 91 -10.16 -18.28 -8.48
C PHE A 91 -9.60 -18.72 -9.83
N PRO A 92 -10.45 -18.90 -10.86
CA PRO A 92 -9.98 -19.28 -12.19
C PRO A 92 -8.90 -18.33 -12.73
N GLY A 93 -7.79 -18.89 -13.22
CA GLY A 93 -6.65 -18.12 -13.72
C GLY A 93 -5.69 -17.60 -12.63
N LYS A 94 -5.92 -17.92 -11.35
CA LYS A 94 -5.00 -17.64 -10.24
C LYS A 94 -4.36 -18.93 -9.74
N ASP A 95 -3.08 -18.84 -9.35
CA ASP A 95 -2.29 -20.02 -8.94
C ASP A 95 -2.35 -20.32 -7.43
N GLY A 96 -3.30 -19.68 -6.71
CA GLY A 96 -3.56 -19.98 -5.30
C GLY A 96 -2.56 -19.40 -4.31
N VAL A 97 -1.67 -18.49 -4.73
CA VAL A 97 -0.69 -17.83 -3.83
C VAL A 97 -1.17 -16.49 -3.27
N LEU A 98 -2.26 -15.94 -3.80
CA LEU A 98 -2.78 -14.65 -3.36
C LEU A 98 -3.50 -14.79 -2.02
N VAL A 99 -3.16 -13.93 -1.06
CA VAL A 99 -3.85 -13.85 0.23
C VAL A 99 -5.19 -13.14 0.05
N LEU A 100 -6.28 -13.81 0.42
CA LEU A 100 -7.63 -13.28 0.35
C LEU A 100 -7.86 -12.25 1.45
N LEU A 101 -8.20 -11.02 1.07
CA LEU A 101 -8.51 -9.91 1.99
C LEU A 101 -10.00 -9.59 2.06
N GLY A 102 -10.80 -10.10 1.13
CA GLY A 102 -12.25 -9.92 1.10
C GLY A 102 -12.88 -10.65 -0.09
N GLU A 103 -14.07 -11.20 0.14
CA GLU A 103 -14.81 -11.96 -0.88
C GLU A 103 -15.80 -11.07 -1.64
N LYS A 104 -16.40 -10.09 -0.96
CA LYS A 104 -17.42 -9.20 -1.55
C LYS A 104 -17.19 -7.75 -1.08
N PRO A 105 -16.56 -6.90 -1.90
CA PRO A 105 -15.98 -7.20 -3.22
C PRO A 105 -14.75 -8.11 -3.12
N LEU A 106 -14.47 -8.86 -4.21
CA LEU A 106 -13.31 -9.74 -4.26
C LEU A 106 -12.01 -8.94 -4.21
N VAL A 107 -11.18 -9.23 -3.22
CA VAL A 107 -9.91 -8.55 -2.94
C VAL A 107 -8.87 -9.55 -2.48
N ALA A 108 -7.72 -9.59 -3.14
CA ALA A 108 -6.60 -10.45 -2.75
C ALA A 108 -5.25 -9.80 -3.12
N GLU A 109 -4.27 -9.94 -2.23
CA GLU A 109 -2.91 -9.43 -2.44
C GLU A 109 -1.90 -10.52 -2.78
N THR A 110 -0.83 -10.11 -3.43
CA THR A 110 0.31 -10.97 -3.76
C THR A 110 1.37 -10.81 -2.70
N PRO A 111 1.68 -11.83 -1.88
CA PRO A 111 2.82 -11.75 -0.95
C PRO A 111 4.11 -11.34 -1.67
N GLU A 112 4.96 -10.56 -1.00
CA GLU A 112 6.12 -9.92 -1.61
C GLU A 112 7.09 -10.90 -2.26
N HIS A 113 7.27 -12.09 -1.68
CA HIS A 113 8.15 -13.12 -2.22
C HIS A 113 7.64 -13.76 -3.52
N HIS A 114 6.37 -13.54 -3.86
CA HIS A 114 5.79 -13.91 -5.17
C HIS A 114 5.88 -12.79 -6.20
N LEU A 115 6.41 -11.62 -5.83
CA LEU A 115 6.69 -10.47 -6.71
C LEU A 115 8.17 -10.42 -7.14
N ASP A 116 8.83 -11.57 -7.24
CA ASP A 116 10.25 -11.66 -7.62
C ASP A 116 10.49 -11.76 -9.13
N ASP A 117 9.45 -11.85 -9.93
CA ASP A 117 9.51 -11.86 -11.40
C ASP A 117 9.78 -10.45 -11.95
N ASP A 118 10.43 -10.34 -13.11
CA ASP A 118 10.61 -9.05 -13.83
C ASP A 118 9.28 -8.47 -14.30
N THR A 119 8.35 -9.34 -14.65
CA THR A 119 6.97 -9.02 -15.00
C THR A 119 6.07 -9.93 -14.18
N THR A 120 5.21 -9.36 -13.35
CA THR A 120 4.29 -10.14 -12.51
C THR A 120 3.37 -11.01 -13.38
N PRO A 121 3.43 -12.34 -13.29
CA PRO A 121 2.52 -13.21 -14.00
C PRO A 121 1.05 -12.87 -13.70
N THR A 122 0.17 -12.98 -14.69
CA THR A 122 -1.26 -12.66 -14.51
C THR A 122 -1.89 -13.53 -13.41
N SER A 123 -1.45 -14.78 -13.28
CA SER A 123 -1.91 -15.70 -12.22
C SER A 123 -1.54 -15.24 -10.81
N LYS A 124 -0.46 -14.47 -10.65
CA LYS A 124 -0.01 -13.89 -9.38
C LYS A 124 -0.42 -12.44 -9.19
N PHE A 125 -0.99 -11.78 -10.21
CA PHE A 125 -1.33 -10.35 -10.12
C PHE A 125 -2.49 -10.10 -9.15
N PHE A 126 -2.34 -9.15 -8.24
CA PHE A 126 -3.33 -8.83 -7.21
C PHE A 126 -4.72 -8.55 -7.76
N VAL A 127 -5.75 -8.80 -6.98
CA VAL A 127 -7.14 -8.56 -7.34
C VAL A 127 -7.73 -7.47 -6.45
N ARG A 128 -8.37 -6.45 -7.06
CA ARG A 128 -9.13 -5.42 -6.35
C ARG A 128 -10.36 -5.02 -7.13
N ASN A 129 -11.54 -5.29 -6.58
CA ASN A 129 -12.83 -4.86 -7.12
C ASN A 129 -13.53 -3.90 -6.14
N ASN A 130 -14.28 -2.94 -6.67
CA ASN A 130 -15.15 -2.06 -5.88
C ASN A 130 -16.60 -2.51 -5.94
N GLY A 131 -17.00 -3.10 -7.06
CA GLY A 131 -18.29 -3.73 -7.32
C GLY A 131 -18.16 -5.23 -7.54
N LEU A 132 -19.22 -5.81 -8.10
CA LEU A 132 -19.24 -7.18 -8.56
C LEU A 132 -18.49 -7.29 -9.89
N ILE A 133 -18.02 -8.49 -10.21
CA ILE A 133 -17.42 -8.78 -11.52
C ILE A 133 -18.58 -8.99 -12.49
N PRO A 134 -18.69 -8.21 -13.59
CA PRO A 134 -19.73 -8.41 -14.58
C PRO A 134 -19.49 -9.70 -15.38
N GLU A 135 -20.52 -10.17 -16.06
CA GLU A 135 -20.38 -11.25 -17.04
C GLU A 135 -19.35 -10.85 -18.11
N ALA A 136 -18.55 -11.82 -18.52
CA ALA A 136 -17.57 -11.60 -19.57
C ALA A 136 -18.29 -11.30 -20.93
N ALA A 137 -17.77 -10.32 -21.65
CA ALA A 137 -18.30 -9.98 -22.98
C ALA A 137 -18.23 -11.18 -23.92
N LYS A 138 -19.37 -11.54 -24.54
CA LYS A 138 -19.43 -12.64 -25.53
C LYS A 138 -18.69 -12.27 -26.81
N ASP A 139 -18.83 -11.03 -27.26
CA ASP A 139 -18.07 -10.43 -28.36
C ASP A 139 -17.26 -9.25 -27.84
N PRO A 140 -15.96 -9.44 -27.59
CA PRO A 140 -15.11 -8.39 -27.06
C PRO A 140 -14.94 -7.21 -28.03
N ASP A 141 -14.95 -7.46 -29.33
CA ASP A 141 -14.73 -6.39 -30.32
C ASP A 141 -15.98 -5.52 -30.53
N ALA A 142 -17.16 -6.00 -30.14
CA ALA A 142 -18.40 -5.21 -30.10
C ALA A 142 -18.56 -4.36 -28.84
N TRP A 143 -17.66 -4.46 -27.84
CA TRP A 143 -17.71 -3.68 -26.60
C TRP A 143 -17.60 -2.19 -26.90
N LYS A 144 -18.58 -1.40 -26.43
CA LYS A 144 -18.67 0.04 -26.71
C LYS A 144 -17.99 0.89 -25.63
N ILE A 145 -17.26 1.91 -26.08
CA ILE A 145 -16.61 2.92 -25.24
C ILE A 145 -17.06 4.28 -25.74
N THR A 146 -17.55 5.13 -24.86
CA THR A 146 -17.97 6.50 -25.15
C THR A 146 -16.95 7.48 -24.59
N ILE A 147 -16.53 8.45 -25.40
CA ILE A 147 -15.78 9.64 -25.00
C ILE A 147 -16.65 10.86 -25.30
N ASP A 148 -17.08 11.60 -24.29
CA ASP A 148 -18.01 12.70 -24.41
C ASP A 148 -17.77 13.82 -23.37
N GLY A 149 -18.69 14.79 -23.32
CA GLY A 149 -18.60 15.97 -22.45
C GLY A 149 -17.87 17.14 -23.12
N GLU A 150 -16.82 17.65 -22.48
CA GLU A 150 -16.05 18.81 -22.98
C GLU A 150 -15.08 18.38 -24.11
N VAL A 151 -15.65 17.82 -25.16
CA VAL A 151 -14.96 17.46 -26.41
C VAL A 151 -15.68 18.11 -27.62
N ASN A 152 -14.96 18.37 -28.71
CA ASN A 152 -15.55 18.91 -29.94
C ASN A 152 -16.39 17.86 -30.69
N THR A 153 -15.95 16.60 -30.64
CA THR A 153 -16.62 15.47 -31.29
C THR A 153 -16.78 14.34 -30.29
N LYS A 154 -18.03 13.99 -29.96
CA LYS A 154 -18.34 12.78 -29.20
C LYS A 154 -17.86 11.57 -30.00
N LEU A 155 -17.12 10.66 -29.36
CA LEU A 155 -16.72 9.39 -29.95
C LEU A 155 -17.50 8.26 -29.28
N GLU A 156 -18.11 7.41 -30.11
CA GLU A 156 -18.66 6.13 -29.71
C GLU A 156 -17.94 5.07 -30.55
N LEU A 157 -17.07 4.31 -29.90
CA LEU A 157 -16.20 3.35 -30.56
C LEU A 157 -16.42 1.97 -29.98
N THR A 158 -16.52 0.98 -30.84
CA THR A 158 -16.33 -0.40 -30.40
C THR A 158 -14.85 -0.67 -30.14
N LEU A 159 -14.54 -1.69 -29.35
CA LEU A 159 -13.13 -2.08 -29.13
C LEU A 159 -12.44 -2.47 -30.45
N GLY A 160 -13.18 -3.12 -31.37
CA GLY A 160 -12.68 -3.44 -32.71
C GLY A 160 -12.31 -2.20 -33.53
N GLU A 161 -13.15 -1.16 -33.49
CA GLU A 161 -12.86 0.13 -34.14
C GLU A 161 -11.70 0.85 -33.47
N LEU A 162 -11.62 0.85 -32.13
CA LEU A 162 -10.50 1.43 -31.39
C LEU A 162 -9.17 0.82 -31.82
N LYS A 163 -9.10 -0.52 -31.91
CA LYS A 163 -7.91 -1.27 -32.36
C LYS A 163 -7.50 -0.93 -33.80
N LYS A 164 -8.47 -0.70 -34.67
CA LYS A 164 -8.22 -0.36 -36.10
C LYS A 164 -7.81 1.10 -36.29
N ARG A 165 -8.40 2.01 -35.49
CA ARG A 165 -8.24 3.47 -35.71
C ARG A 165 -6.96 4.02 -35.04
N PHE A 166 -6.49 3.44 -33.95
CA PHE A 166 -5.36 3.95 -33.19
C PHE A 166 -4.22 2.95 -33.14
N ARG A 167 -2.98 3.47 -33.17
CA ARG A 167 -1.77 2.64 -33.12
C ARG A 167 -1.63 1.97 -31.75
N PRO A 168 -1.59 0.63 -31.66
CA PRO A 168 -1.35 -0.06 -30.42
C PRO A 168 0.08 0.13 -29.93
N VAL A 169 0.24 0.16 -28.61
CA VAL A 169 1.53 0.20 -27.90
C VAL A 169 1.51 -0.81 -26.77
N THR A 170 2.68 -1.39 -26.47
CA THR A 170 2.88 -2.24 -25.30
C THR A 170 3.86 -1.57 -24.36
N ARG A 171 3.51 -1.47 -23.07
CA ARG A 171 4.37 -0.88 -22.04
C ARG A 171 4.33 -1.70 -20.76
N ARG A 172 5.49 -1.93 -20.14
CA ARG A 172 5.60 -2.55 -18.83
C ARG A 172 5.43 -1.46 -17.77
N MET A 173 4.40 -1.57 -16.94
CA MET A 173 4.04 -0.53 -15.97
C MET A 173 3.45 -1.13 -14.69
N VAL A 174 3.72 -0.47 -13.57
CA VAL A 174 3.15 -0.81 -12.26
C VAL A 174 1.71 -0.32 -12.19
N LEU A 175 0.84 -1.18 -11.66
CA LEU A 175 -0.47 -0.81 -11.13
C LEU A 175 -0.46 -1.07 -9.62
N GLU A 176 -0.86 -0.08 -8.81
CA GLU A 176 -0.84 -0.16 -7.36
C GLU A 176 -2.18 0.29 -6.77
N CYS A 177 -2.70 -0.45 -5.79
CA CYS A 177 -3.89 -0.07 -5.03
C CYS A 177 -3.57 1.12 -4.12
N GLY A 178 -4.43 2.14 -4.09
CA GLY A 178 -4.25 3.30 -3.18
C GLY A 178 -4.20 2.93 -1.70
N GLY A 179 -4.76 1.77 -1.34
CA GLY A 179 -4.71 1.22 0.03
C GLY A 179 -3.53 0.30 0.30
N ASN A 180 -2.60 0.13 -0.64
CA ASN A 180 -1.39 -0.66 -0.42
C ASN A 180 -0.61 -0.11 0.78
N GLY A 181 -0.24 -0.97 1.74
CA GLY A 181 0.38 -0.56 3.01
C GLY A 181 -0.60 -0.14 4.11
N ARG A 182 -1.92 -0.35 3.96
CA ARG A 182 -2.94 0.04 4.95
C ARG A 182 -2.74 -0.62 6.30
N SER A 183 -2.33 -1.88 6.34
CA SER A 183 -2.09 -2.63 7.58
C SER A 183 -1.00 -2.03 8.48
N PHE A 184 -0.16 -1.16 7.94
CA PHE A 184 0.95 -0.55 8.68
C PHE A 184 0.57 0.72 9.45
N PHE A 185 -0.66 1.23 9.31
CA PHE A 185 -1.13 2.35 10.13
C PHE A 185 -1.49 1.89 11.54
N THR A 186 -1.06 2.66 12.54
CA THR A 186 -1.39 2.45 13.96
C THR A 186 -1.97 3.73 14.55
N PRO A 187 -3.19 3.73 15.11
CA PRO A 187 -4.15 2.63 15.12
C PRO A 187 -4.61 2.21 13.71
N GLN A 188 -5.10 0.98 13.61
CA GLN A 188 -5.49 0.37 12.34
C GLN A 188 -6.53 1.21 11.59
N ALA A 189 -6.26 1.49 10.32
CA ALA A 189 -7.18 2.20 9.45
C ALA A 189 -8.30 1.27 8.93
N ARG A 190 -9.43 1.83 8.54
CA ARG A 190 -10.57 1.08 8.00
C ARG A 190 -10.29 0.51 6.61
N GLY A 191 -10.90 -0.63 6.30
CA GLY A 191 -10.86 -1.26 4.97
C GLY A 191 -9.97 -2.50 4.92
N ASN A 192 -9.75 -3.04 3.71
CA ASN A 192 -8.95 -4.25 3.51
C ASN A 192 -7.50 -3.98 3.90
N GLN A 193 -6.95 -4.85 4.73
CA GLN A 193 -5.65 -4.68 5.38
C GLN A 193 -4.50 -5.15 4.47
N TRP A 194 -4.30 -4.43 3.38
CA TRP A 194 -3.18 -4.64 2.47
C TRP A 194 -1.83 -4.50 3.19
N THR A 195 -0.93 -5.43 2.94
CA THR A 195 0.50 -5.26 3.26
C THR A 195 1.20 -4.50 2.13
N ASN A 196 2.13 -5.11 1.42
CA ASN A 196 2.77 -4.50 0.24
C ASN A 196 2.31 -5.14 -1.08
N GLY A 197 1.46 -6.15 -1.02
CA GLY A 197 1.08 -7.00 -2.15
C GLY A 197 -0.05 -6.45 -3.02
N GLY A 198 -0.57 -5.25 -2.72
CA GLY A 198 -1.54 -4.56 -3.54
C GLY A 198 -0.92 -3.86 -4.76
N ALA A 199 0.15 -4.40 -5.31
CA ALA A 199 0.87 -3.89 -6.47
C ALA A 199 1.33 -5.03 -7.38
N GLY A 200 1.59 -4.70 -8.65
CA GLY A 200 2.20 -5.61 -9.63
C GLY A 200 2.64 -4.83 -10.87
N CYS A 201 3.65 -5.33 -11.55
CA CYS A 201 4.15 -4.76 -12.80
C CYS A 201 3.87 -5.73 -13.94
N ALA A 202 3.14 -5.29 -14.96
CA ALA A 202 2.77 -6.11 -16.09
C ALA A 202 3.04 -5.39 -17.42
N GLU A 203 3.10 -6.16 -18.50
CA GLU A 203 3.09 -5.62 -19.86
C GLU A 203 1.65 -5.38 -20.28
N TRP A 204 1.31 -4.14 -20.58
CA TRP A 204 -0.02 -3.69 -20.97
C TRP A 204 -0.04 -3.29 -22.44
N THR A 205 -0.95 -3.88 -23.20
CA THR A 205 -1.14 -3.57 -24.61
C THR A 205 -2.47 -2.85 -24.83
N GLY A 206 -2.41 -1.71 -25.48
CA GLY A 206 -3.57 -0.85 -25.74
C GLY A 206 -3.23 0.33 -26.62
N VAL A 207 -4.07 1.35 -26.61
CA VAL A 207 -3.85 2.63 -27.31
C VAL A 207 -3.66 3.75 -26.29
N ARG A 208 -2.91 4.79 -26.66
CA ARG A 208 -2.73 5.95 -25.78
C ARG A 208 -4.04 6.71 -25.62
N VAL A 209 -4.39 7.02 -24.37
CA VAL A 209 -5.55 7.86 -24.06
C VAL A 209 -5.43 9.21 -24.76
N ALA A 210 -4.24 9.81 -24.76
CA ALA A 210 -3.98 11.10 -25.41
C ALA A 210 -4.31 11.11 -26.90
N ASP A 211 -4.06 10.00 -27.63
CA ASP A 211 -4.34 9.92 -29.08
C ASP A 211 -5.86 9.85 -29.32
N VAL A 212 -6.60 9.14 -28.49
CA VAL A 212 -8.07 9.07 -28.55
C VAL A 212 -8.68 10.44 -28.22
N LEU A 213 -8.19 11.13 -27.19
CA LEU A 213 -8.68 12.45 -26.81
C LEU A 213 -8.33 13.54 -27.83
N LYS A 214 -7.18 13.47 -28.48
CA LYS A 214 -6.84 14.34 -29.62
C LYS A 214 -7.82 14.16 -30.78
N ALA A 215 -8.25 12.93 -31.06
CA ALA A 215 -9.24 12.65 -32.10
C ALA A 215 -10.65 13.16 -31.72
N ALA A 216 -10.99 13.18 -30.43
CA ALA A 216 -12.22 13.80 -29.93
C ALA A 216 -12.16 15.34 -29.93
N GLY A 217 -10.94 15.90 -29.80
CA GLY A 217 -10.70 17.35 -29.69
C GLY A 217 -11.18 17.91 -28.34
N LEU A 218 -10.27 18.06 -27.38
CA LEU A 218 -10.61 18.66 -26.08
C LEU A 218 -10.98 20.14 -26.23
N LYS A 219 -12.07 20.57 -25.60
CA LYS A 219 -12.42 21.99 -25.50
C LYS A 219 -11.53 22.71 -24.48
N PRO A 220 -11.37 24.04 -24.57
CA PRO A 220 -10.64 24.84 -23.57
C PRO A 220 -11.20 24.71 -22.14
N SER A 221 -12.50 24.41 -22.00
CA SER A 221 -13.19 24.18 -20.71
C SER A 221 -12.90 22.84 -20.07
N ALA A 222 -12.23 21.91 -20.77
CA ALA A 222 -11.92 20.57 -20.25
C ALA A 222 -10.88 20.66 -19.13
N VAL A 223 -11.26 20.27 -17.89
CA VAL A 223 -10.37 20.31 -16.72
C VAL A 223 -10.17 18.96 -16.05
N PHE A 224 -11.15 18.06 -16.14
CA PHE A 224 -11.14 16.78 -15.43
C PHE A 224 -11.82 15.67 -16.22
N SER A 225 -11.55 14.39 -15.89
CA SER A 225 -12.29 13.24 -16.42
C SER A 225 -13.17 12.61 -15.36
N GLY A 226 -14.26 11.95 -15.79
CA GLY A 226 -15.00 10.96 -15.01
C GLY A 226 -14.99 9.65 -15.76
N ASN A 227 -14.46 8.58 -15.15
CA ASN A 227 -14.29 7.30 -15.82
C ASN A 227 -15.29 6.29 -15.27
N PHE A 228 -16.00 5.56 -16.14
CA PHE A 228 -17.06 4.63 -15.78
C PHE A 228 -16.78 3.23 -16.32
N GLY A 229 -17.17 2.24 -15.55
CA GLY A 229 -17.10 0.83 -15.92
C GLY A 229 -18.45 0.15 -15.84
N ALA A 230 -18.53 -1.08 -16.33
CA ALA A 230 -19.73 -1.90 -16.30
C ALA A 230 -19.89 -2.72 -15.01
N ASP A 231 -19.02 -2.54 -14.00
CA ASP A 231 -19.10 -3.30 -12.75
C ASP A 231 -20.36 -2.96 -11.96
N PRO A 232 -21.23 -3.95 -11.67
CA PRO A 232 -22.43 -3.72 -10.88
C PRO A 232 -22.10 -3.32 -9.45
N HIS A 233 -22.91 -2.45 -8.87
CA HIS A 233 -22.80 -2.09 -7.45
C HIS A 233 -22.99 -3.32 -6.55
N LEU A 234 -22.35 -3.36 -5.38
CA LEU A 234 -22.40 -4.51 -4.44
C LEU A 234 -23.82 -4.87 -3.97
N SER A 235 -24.75 -3.90 -3.98
CA SER A 235 -26.17 -4.16 -3.66
C SER A 235 -26.95 -4.78 -4.81
N GLY A 236 -26.39 -4.89 -6.03
CA GLY A 236 -27.11 -5.29 -7.23
C GLY A 236 -27.99 -4.20 -7.85
N ASP A 237 -28.05 -3.01 -7.25
CA ASP A 237 -28.86 -1.88 -7.74
C ASP A 237 -28.18 -1.26 -8.99
N ALA A 238 -28.81 -1.42 -10.15
CA ALA A 238 -28.30 -0.96 -11.43
C ALA A 238 -28.26 0.59 -11.56
N THR A 239 -28.94 1.32 -10.67
CA THR A 239 -28.92 2.80 -10.64
C THR A 239 -27.70 3.35 -9.93
N LYS A 240 -26.97 2.50 -9.17
CA LYS A 240 -25.79 2.88 -8.40
C LYS A 240 -24.51 2.48 -9.12
N GLN A 241 -23.55 3.39 -9.13
CA GLN A 241 -22.21 3.10 -9.60
C GLN A 241 -21.38 2.40 -8.50
N ALA A 242 -20.68 1.33 -8.86
CA ALA A 242 -19.73 0.69 -7.93
C ALA A 242 -18.58 1.63 -7.58
N ILE A 243 -18.03 2.28 -8.60
CA ILE A 243 -17.02 3.34 -8.51
C ILE A 243 -17.03 4.15 -9.82
N SER A 244 -16.80 5.45 -9.68
CA SER A 244 -16.51 6.33 -10.82
C SER A 244 -15.50 7.37 -10.35
N ARG A 245 -14.27 7.22 -10.80
CA ARG A 245 -13.19 8.15 -10.47
C ARG A 245 -12.61 8.78 -11.73
N GLY A 246 -11.96 9.91 -11.54
CA GLY A 246 -11.34 10.64 -12.61
C GLY A 246 -9.97 11.19 -12.22
N VAL A 247 -9.38 11.92 -13.15
CA VAL A 247 -8.11 12.61 -12.97
C VAL A 247 -8.13 13.95 -13.73
N PRO A 248 -7.32 14.95 -13.33
CA PRO A 248 -7.17 16.18 -14.11
C PRO A 248 -6.73 15.88 -15.55
N ILE A 249 -7.17 16.71 -16.50
CA ILE A 249 -6.82 16.55 -17.94
C ILE A 249 -5.31 16.49 -18.14
N LYS A 250 -4.54 17.27 -17.38
CA LYS A 250 -3.07 17.21 -17.43
C LYS A 250 -2.54 15.79 -17.17
N LYS A 251 -3.10 15.08 -16.18
CA LYS A 251 -2.73 13.68 -15.92
C LYS A 251 -3.30 12.76 -16.97
N LEU A 252 -4.54 12.99 -17.40
CA LEU A 252 -5.19 12.13 -18.40
C LEU A 252 -4.44 12.11 -19.75
N MET A 253 -3.82 13.24 -20.12
CA MET A 253 -3.03 13.41 -21.35
C MET A 253 -1.59 12.87 -21.25
N ASP A 254 -1.20 12.31 -20.08
CA ASP A 254 0.11 11.68 -19.93
C ASP A 254 0.30 10.52 -20.91
N GLU A 255 1.46 10.45 -21.54
CA GLU A 255 1.78 9.43 -22.56
C GLU A 255 1.78 7.99 -22.03
N GLY A 256 1.89 7.80 -20.72
CA GLY A 256 1.82 6.48 -20.06
C GLY A 256 0.41 5.93 -19.99
N ASN A 257 -0.62 6.77 -20.13
CA ASN A 257 -2.01 6.34 -19.97
C ASN A 257 -2.51 5.58 -21.19
N LEU A 258 -3.12 4.43 -20.95
CA LEU A 258 -3.58 3.53 -22.01
C LEU A 258 -5.04 3.10 -21.80
N ILE A 259 -5.76 2.92 -22.90
CA ILE A 259 -6.95 2.06 -22.96
C ILE A 259 -6.45 0.69 -23.41
N VAL A 260 -6.45 -0.29 -22.51
CA VAL A 260 -5.76 -1.59 -22.70
C VAL A 260 -6.76 -2.73 -22.81
N TRP A 261 -6.43 -3.71 -23.65
CA TRP A 261 -7.22 -4.94 -23.88
C TRP A 261 -6.40 -6.22 -23.66
N ALA A 262 -5.08 -6.09 -23.44
CA ALA A 262 -4.23 -7.24 -23.18
C ALA A 262 -3.24 -6.96 -22.04
N MET A 263 -2.88 -8.01 -21.33
CA MET A 263 -1.93 -8.03 -20.23
C MET A 263 -1.00 -9.23 -20.42
N ASN A 264 0.31 -8.98 -20.35
CA ASN A 264 1.34 -10.01 -20.54
C ASN A 264 1.16 -10.83 -21.83
N GLY A 265 0.83 -10.15 -22.95
CA GLY A 265 0.66 -10.76 -24.27
C GLY A 265 -0.64 -11.54 -24.49
N LYS A 266 -1.55 -11.58 -23.50
CA LYS A 266 -2.85 -12.27 -23.59
C LYS A 266 -4.00 -11.29 -23.37
N PRO A 267 -5.23 -11.58 -23.87
CA PRO A 267 -6.41 -10.81 -23.46
C PRO A 267 -6.50 -10.68 -21.95
N LEU A 268 -7.08 -9.59 -21.47
CA LEU A 268 -7.32 -9.41 -20.03
C LEU A 268 -8.18 -10.55 -19.48
N ASP A 269 -7.86 -11.04 -18.28
CA ASP A 269 -8.81 -11.85 -17.53
C ASP A 269 -10.02 -11.00 -17.12
N ASN A 270 -11.20 -11.59 -17.00
CA ASN A 270 -12.40 -10.85 -16.62
C ASN A 270 -12.24 -10.12 -15.29
N VAL A 271 -11.60 -10.75 -14.30
CA VAL A 271 -11.31 -10.14 -13.00
C VAL A 271 -10.39 -8.91 -13.10
N HIS A 272 -9.63 -8.77 -14.17
CA HIS A 272 -8.75 -7.64 -14.48
C HIS A 272 -9.36 -6.61 -15.43
N GLY A 273 -10.64 -6.80 -15.86
CA GLY A 273 -11.38 -5.82 -16.64
C GLY A 273 -11.54 -6.16 -18.12
N PHE A 274 -11.59 -7.46 -18.50
CA PHE A 274 -11.93 -7.88 -19.88
C PHE A 274 -13.29 -7.30 -20.29
N PRO A 275 -13.46 -6.83 -21.54
CA PRO A 275 -12.48 -6.89 -22.62
C PRO A 275 -11.52 -5.68 -22.67
N VAL A 276 -11.81 -4.61 -21.91
CA VAL A 276 -11.02 -3.37 -21.98
C VAL A 276 -11.08 -2.62 -20.64
N ARG A 277 -9.93 -2.04 -20.26
CA ARG A 277 -9.83 -1.15 -19.12
C ARG A 277 -9.02 0.09 -19.42
N LEU A 278 -9.23 1.12 -18.61
CA LEU A 278 -8.33 2.26 -18.52
C LEU A 278 -7.16 1.92 -17.61
N LEU A 279 -5.95 2.36 -17.97
CA LEU A 279 -4.75 2.28 -17.15
C LEU A 279 -4.15 3.67 -17.02
N ILE A 280 -4.05 4.16 -15.78
CA ILE A 280 -3.44 5.44 -15.41
C ILE A 280 -2.32 5.10 -14.41
N PRO A 281 -1.11 4.77 -14.90
CA PRO A 281 -0.01 4.33 -14.06
C PRO A 281 0.49 5.47 -13.17
N GLY A 282 1.13 5.10 -12.06
CA GLY A 282 1.67 6.05 -11.08
C GLY A 282 0.63 6.64 -10.12
N TRP A 283 -0.67 6.54 -10.42
CA TRP A 283 -1.78 6.96 -9.59
C TRP A 283 -2.50 5.76 -8.95
N PRO A 284 -3.34 5.96 -7.90
CA PRO A 284 -4.06 4.86 -7.28
C PRO A 284 -4.82 4.01 -8.29
N GLY A 285 -4.73 2.69 -8.21
CA GLY A 285 -5.37 1.76 -9.15
C GLY A 285 -6.87 1.96 -9.34
N SER A 286 -7.53 2.68 -8.43
CA SER A 286 -8.95 3.02 -8.52
C SER A 286 -9.29 4.00 -9.64
N VAL A 287 -8.34 4.78 -10.16
CA VAL A 287 -8.53 5.63 -11.35
C VAL A 287 -8.31 4.85 -12.65
N SER A 288 -7.77 3.64 -12.57
CA SER A 288 -7.58 2.71 -13.69
C SER A 288 -8.82 1.84 -13.86
N GLN A 289 -9.89 2.43 -14.39
CA GLN A 289 -11.23 1.85 -14.46
C GLN A 289 -11.24 0.54 -15.27
N LYS A 290 -11.74 -0.56 -14.67
CA LYS A 290 -11.97 -1.84 -15.33
C LYS A 290 -13.30 -1.83 -16.09
N TRP A 291 -13.45 -2.73 -17.07
CA TRP A 291 -14.67 -2.85 -17.89
C TRP A 291 -15.13 -1.49 -18.41
N LEU A 292 -14.19 -0.73 -18.98
CA LEU A 292 -14.37 0.66 -19.37
C LEU A 292 -15.53 0.83 -20.35
N THR A 293 -16.49 1.69 -20.01
CA THR A 293 -17.64 2.04 -20.87
C THR A 293 -17.65 3.50 -21.27
N ARG A 294 -17.09 4.42 -20.45
CA ARG A 294 -17.13 5.85 -20.73
C ARG A 294 -15.94 6.58 -20.10
N ILE A 295 -15.39 7.53 -20.84
CA ILE A 295 -14.52 8.60 -20.35
C ILE A 295 -15.29 9.91 -20.58
N TRP A 296 -15.78 10.51 -19.51
CA TRP A 296 -16.54 11.76 -19.54
C TRP A 296 -15.61 12.93 -19.23
N ILE A 297 -15.41 13.82 -20.18
CA ILE A 297 -14.58 15.01 -20.02
C ILE A 297 -15.44 16.12 -19.41
N ARG A 298 -14.96 16.75 -18.35
CA ARG A 298 -15.71 17.70 -17.53
C ARG A 298 -15.03 19.06 -17.46
N ASP A 299 -15.83 20.08 -17.25
CA ASP A 299 -15.43 21.47 -16.97
C ASP A 299 -15.17 21.74 -15.47
N LYS A 300 -15.32 20.72 -14.64
CA LYS A 300 -15.08 20.77 -13.18
C LYS A 300 -14.53 19.43 -12.68
N GLU A 301 -14.04 19.41 -11.45
CA GLU A 301 -13.63 18.17 -10.78
C GLU A 301 -14.78 17.15 -10.79
N HIS A 302 -14.42 15.86 -10.96
CA HIS A 302 -15.41 14.79 -10.95
C HIS A 302 -15.94 14.54 -9.53
N ASP A 303 -17.25 14.40 -9.42
CA ASP A 303 -17.99 14.24 -8.16
C ASP A 303 -18.65 12.84 -8.04
N GLY A 304 -18.16 11.86 -8.81
CA GLY A 304 -18.68 10.50 -8.83
C GLY A 304 -18.33 9.67 -7.59
N GLN A 305 -18.84 8.44 -7.58
CA GLN A 305 -18.64 7.51 -6.48
C GLN A 305 -17.14 7.22 -6.24
N GLY A 306 -16.65 7.54 -5.04
CA GLY A 306 -15.24 7.42 -4.67
C GLY A 306 -14.43 8.70 -4.84
N MET A 307 -15.07 9.84 -5.18
CA MET A 307 -14.41 11.16 -5.25
C MET A 307 -14.71 12.06 -4.04
N GLY A 308 -15.70 11.69 -3.20
CA GLY A 308 -16.12 12.52 -2.08
C GLY A 308 -15.52 12.14 -0.72
N GLY A 309 -15.66 13.03 0.26
CA GLY A 309 -15.28 12.80 1.65
C GLY A 309 -13.79 12.57 1.85
N THR A 310 -13.43 11.46 2.49
CA THR A 310 -12.04 11.04 2.70
C THR A 310 -11.63 9.87 1.79
N SER A 311 -12.50 9.47 0.84
CA SER A 311 -12.25 8.34 -0.06
C SER A 311 -11.11 8.64 -1.02
N TYR A 312 -10.09 7.77 -1.03
CA TYR A 312 -8.88 7.91 -1.86
C TYR A 312 -8.20 9.28 -1.74
N ARG A 313 -8.26 9.85 -0.54
CA ARG A 313 -7.70 11.17 -0.23
C ARG A 313 -6.67 11.06 0.90
N VAL A 314 -5.74 11.98 0.93
CA VAL A 314 -4.71 12.12 1.97
C VAL A 314 -4.88 13.45 2.69
N ALA A 315 -4.53 13.47 3.98
CA ALA A 315 -4.63 14.67 4.78
C ALA A 315 -3.65 15.76 4.27
N ILE A 316 -4.11 17.00 4.17
CA ILE A 316 -3.30 18.19 3.85
C ILE A 316 -2.43 18.53 5.06
N LYS A 317 -3.05 18.56 6.25
CA LYS A 317 -2.37 18.72 7.53
C LYS A 317 -2.43 17.40 8.30
N PRO A 318 -1.34 16.96 8.94
CA PRO A 318 -1.32 15.72 9.72
C PRO A 318 -2.46 15.64 10.72
N ILE A 319 -3.03 14.46 10.88
CA ILE A 319 -4.08 14.17 11.85
C ILE A 319 -3.45 13.29 12.94
N PRO A 320 -3.71 13.57 14.24
CA PRO A 320 -3.30 12.66 15.30
C PRO A 320 -3.84 11.25 15.05
N PRO A 321 -3.06 10.20 15.29
CA PRO A 321 -3.49 8.83 15.10
C PRO A 321 -4.82 8.54 15.83
N GLY A 322 -5.83 8.01 15.11
CA GLY A 322 -7.18 7.80 15.61
C GLY A 322 -8.05 9.06 15.73
N GLY A 323 -7.54 10.23 15.36
CA GLY A 323 -8.23 11.51 15.46
C GLY A 323 -9.38 11.68 14.45
N LYS A 324 -10.17 12.73 14.66
CA LYS A 324 -11.30 13.07 13.80
C LYS A 324 -10.82 13.54 12.43
N ALA A 325 -11.44 13.02 11.38
CA ALA A 325 -11.16 13.37 10.01
C ALA A 325 -12.17 14.42 9.52
N GLU A 326 -11.69 15.62 9.21
CA GLU A 326 -12.51 16.68 8.62
C GLU A 326 -12.31 16.65 7.10
N PRO A 327 -13.36 16.48 6.28
CA PRO A 327 -13.24 16.38 4.82
C PRO A 327 -12.48 17.52 4.16
N ALA A 328 -12.60 18.75 4.68
CA ALA A 328 -11.89 19.93 4.19
C ALA A 328 -10.37 19.85 4.37
N ASN A 329 -9.88 18.96 5.25
CA ASN A 329 -8.45 18.72 5.44
C ASN A 329 -7.90 17.63 4.50
N PHE A 330 -8.65 17.22 3.48
CA PHE A 330 -8.23 16.15 2.57
C PHE A 330 -8.15 16.65 1.13
N LYS A 331 -7.14 16.17 0.43
CA LYS A 331 -6.98 16.30 -1.02
C LYS A 331 -6.86 14.93 -1.67
N ASP A 332 -7.09 14.87 -2.96
CA ASP A 332 -6.95 13.62 -3.71
C ASP A 332 -5.54 13.02 -3.55
N LEU A 333 -5.50 11.71 -3.36
CA LEU A 333 -4.26 10.95 -3.51
C LEU A 333 -3.97 10.88 -5.01
N GLU A 334 -3.04 11.68 -5.44
CA GLU A 334 -2.58 11.76 -6.83
C GLU A 334 -1.49 10.71 -7.09
N SER A 335 -0.25 11.16 -7.19
CA SER A 335 0.89 10.27 -7.36
C SER A 335 1.09 9.35 -6.15
N MET A 336 1.22 8.05 -6.39
CA MET A 336 1.56 7.09 -5.33
C MET A 336 2.95 7.38 -4.77
N PRO A 337 3.16 7.24 -3.46
CA PRO A 337 4.46 7.48 -2.85
C PRO A 337 5.48 6.42 -3.27
N VAL A 338 6.78 6.76 -3.15
CA VAL A 338 7.88 5.83 -3.41
C VAL A 338 7.78 4.61 -2.51
N ARG A 339 8.08 3.44 -3.07
CA ARG A 339 8.05 2.15 -2.37
C ARG A 339 9.18 1.25 -2.85
N SER A 340 9.71 0.42 -1.94
CA SER A 340 10.50 -0.76 -2.27
C SER A 340 10.01 -1.96 -1.48
N ILE A 341 10.17 -3.14 -2.05
CA ILE A 341 9.95 -4.43 -1.39
C ILE A 341 11.20 -5.30 -1.53
N ILE A 342 11.44 -6.16 -0.55
CA ILE A 342 12.37 -7.28 -0.64
C ILE A 342 11.52 -8.48 -1.11
N SER A 343 11.82 -9.02 -2.29
CA SER A 343 11.11 -10.16 -2.83
C SER A 343 11.87 -11.48 -2.60
N SER A 344 13.16 -11.42 -2.33
CA SER A 344 13.99 -12.59 -2.01
C SER A 344 15.13 -12.19 -1.06
N PRO A 345 15.35 -12.98 0.00
CA PRO A 345 14.60 -14.14 0.44
C PRO A 345 13.24 -13.75 1.03
N SER A 346 12.37 -14.74 1.25
CA SER A 346 11.10 -14.52 1.95
C SER A 346 11.31 -14.19 3.42
N ASN A 347 10.37 -13.46 4.01
CA ASN A 347 10.35 -13.22 5.45
C ASN A 347 10.30 -14.55 6.23
N GLY A 348 11.10 -14.66 7.30
CA GLY A 348 11.20 -15.86 8.12
C GLY A 348 12.16 -16.93 7.57
N THR A 349 12.95 -16.63 6.53
CA THR A 349 13.95 -17.57 5.99
C THR A 349 14.97 -17.97 7.04
N LYS A 350 15.25 -19.27 7.14
CA LYS A 350 16.29 -19.87 7.96
C LYS A 350 17.50 -20.22 7.09
N LEU A 351 18.67 -19.82 7.51
CA LEU A 351 19.94 -20.10 6.85
C LEU A 351 20.77 -21.06 7.72
N ALA A 352 21.64 -21.83 7.10
CA ALA A 352 22.57 -22.71 7.81
C ALA A 352 23.52 -21.92 8.71
N ALA A 353 23.90 -22.50 9.84
CA ALA A 353 24.91 -21.96 10.74
C ALA A 353 26.21 -21.66 9.97
N GLY A 354 26.86 -20.55 10.31
CA GLY A 354 28.10 -20.09 9.66
C GLY A 354 27.89 -19.41 8.32
N THR A 355 26.68 -19.18 7.85
CA THR A 355 26.39 -18.37 6.64
C THR A 355 26.90 -16.95 6.85
N LYS A 356 27.82 -16.47 5.99
CA LYS A 356 28.51 -15.16 6.14
C LYS A 356 27.92 -14.05 5.30
N GLU A 357 27.11 -14.38 4.31
CA GLU A 357 26.47 -13.40 3.43
C GLU A 357 25.18 -13.95 2.84
N ILE A 358 24.32 -13.04 2.39
CA ILE A 358 23.07 -13.38 1.72
C ILE A 358 22.82 -12.42 0.55
N SER A 359 22.38 -12.98 -0.56
CA SER A 359 21.92 -12.20 -1.72
C SER A 359 20.45 -11.81 -1.54
N LEU A 360 20.16 -10.54 -1.81
CA LEU A 360 18.83 -9.94 -1.72
C LEU A 360 18.38 -9.47 -3.10
N ARG A 361 17.09 -9.61 -3.38
CA ARG A 361 16.44 -9.04 -4.56
C ARG A 361 15.13 -8.35 -4.14
N GLY A 362 14.76 -7.38 -4.97
CA GLY A 362 13.52 -6.67 -4.76
C GLY A 362 13.13 -5.81 -5.94
N ALA A 363 12.06 -5.06 -5.75
CA ALA A 363 11.56 -4.09 -6.71
C ALA A 363 11.28 -2.76 -6.00
N ALA A 364 11.39 -1.65 -6.76
CA ALA A 364 11.06 -0.33 -6.26
C ALA A 364 10.37 0.51 -7.36
N TRP A 365 9.44 1.37 -6.96
CA TRP A 365 8.67 2.25 -7.85
C TRP A 365 8.25 3.53 -7.13
N ALA A 366 7.82 4.57 -7.84
CA ALA A 366 7.62 5.89 -7.26
C ALA A 366 6.52 6.73 -7.90
N GLY A 367 5.37 6.13 -8.18
CA GLY A 367 4.24 6.87 -8.76
C GLY A 367 4.62 7.61 -10.06
N ASP A 368 4.42 8.93 -10.10
CA ASP A 368 4.80 9.77 -11.24
C ASP A 368 6.31 10.11 -11.29
N ASN A 369 7.06 9.75 -10.25
CA ASN A 369 8.52 9.92 -10.17
C ASN A 369 9.24 8.62 -10.56
N THR A 370 10.56 8.66 -10.60
CA THR A 370 11.42 7.48 -10.73
C THR A 370 12.12 7.20 -9.41
N VAL A 371 12.60 5.98 -9.22
CA VAL A 371 13.43 5.64 -8.06
C VAL A 371 14.85 6.10 -8.33
N ARG A 372 15.43 6.83 -7.38
CA ARG A 372 16.82 7.30 -7.42
C ARG A 372 17.78 6.33 -6.76
N ALA A 373 17.38 5.74 -5.65
CA ALA A 373 18.21 4.85 -4.86
C ALA A 373 17.36 3.89 -4.02
N VAL A 374 17.95 2.73 -3.72
CA VAL A 374 17.47 1.81 -2.69
C VAL A 374 18.63 1.56 -1.73
N HIS A 375 18.34 1.64 -0.43
CA HIS A 375 19.30 1.38 0.64
C HIS A 375 18.81 0.28 1.56
N LEU A 376 19.75 -0.49 2.09
CA LEU A 376 19.50 -1.61 3.01
C LEU A 376 20.19 -1.36 4.34
N SER A 377 19.55 -1.81 5.42
CA SER A 377 20.12 -1.80 6.77
C SER A 377 19.88 -3.15 7.45
N LEU A 378 20.85 -3.60 8.24
CA LEU A 378 20.81 -4.80 9.08
C LEU A 378 20.90 -4.48 10.58
N ASP A 379 21.05 -3.23 10.94
CA ASP A 379 21.27 -2.71 12.28
C ASP A 379 20.22 -1.67 12.67
N PHE A 380 18.97 -1.95 12.30
CA PHE A 380 17.79 -1.13 12.63
C PHE A 380 17.91 0.34 12.17
N GLY A 381 18.61 0.56 11.04
CA GLY A 381 18.77 1.89 10.45
C GLY A 381 20.00 2.66 10.94
N GLY A 382 20.88 2.03 11.74
CA GLY A 382 22.14 2.62 12.19
C GLY A 382 23.08 2.89 11.03
N THR A 383 23.25 1.92 10.13
CA THR A 383 24.00 2.06 8.88
C THR A 383 23.20 1.65 7.66
N TRP A 384 23.58 2.18 6.50
CA TRP A 384 22.89 1.93 5.24
C TRP A 384 23.88 1.66 4.12
N GLN A 385 23.66 0.56 3.38
CA GLN A 385 24.37 0.27 2.14
C GLN A 385 23.47 0.44 0.93
N SER A 386 24.03 0.88 -0.20
CA SER A 386 23.30 1.01 -1.46
C SER A 386 23.06 -0.34 -2.11
N ALA A 387 21.89 -0.56 -2.66
CA ALA A 387 21.60 -1.66 -3.57
C ALA A 387 21.98 -1.31 -5.01
N ASN A 388 22.25 -2.33 -5.82
CA ASN A 388 22.41 -2.19 -7.28
C ASN A 388 21.01 -2.04 -7.90
N LEU A 389 20.70 -0.84 -8.38
CA LEU A 389 19.40 -0.50 -8.94
C LEU A 389 19.42 -0.65 -10.46
N GLY A 390 18.53 -1.47 -11.01
CA GLY A 390 18.33 -1.66 -12.43
C GLY A 390 17.72 -0.44 -13.13
N LYS A 391 17.87 -0.35 -14.46
CA LYS A 391 17.25 0.70 -15.25
C LYS A 391 15.78 0.34 -15.58
N PRO A 392 14.81 1.27 -15.40
CA PRO A 392 13.44 1.03 -15.80
C PRO A 392 13.28 1.12 -17.32
N LYS A 393 12.33 0.38 -17.91
CA LYS A 393 12.00 0.49 -19.34
C LYS A 393 11.28 1.82 -19.65
N ASN A 394 10.60 2.39 -18.69
CA ASN A 394 9.95 3.71 -18.75
C ASN A 394 9.69 4.21 -17.33
N ARG A 395 9.19 5.46 -17.19
CA ARG A 395 8.94 6.11 -15.89
C ARG A 395 8.03 5.32 -14.95
N TYR A 396 7.07 4.58 -15.47
CA TYR A 396 6.07 3.83 -14.71
C TYR A 396 6.40 2.36 -14.49
N ASP A 397 7.57 1.91 -14.97
CA ASP A 397 8.11 0.59 -14.70
C ASP A 397 8.65 0.52 -13.26
N TRP A 398 8.63 -0.65 -12.65
CA TRP A 398 9.43 -0.84 -11.45
C TRP A 398 10.91 -1.03 -11.80
N GLN A 399 11.76 -0.69 -10.86
CA GLN A 399 13.19 -0.91 -10.97
C GLN A 399 13.55 -2.10 -10.08
N ARG A 400 14.01 -3.18 -10.71
CA ARG A 400 14.55 -4.33 -9.96
C ARG A 400 15.85 -3.90 -9.30
N TRP A 401 16.09 -4.36 -8.09
CA TRP A 401 17.34 -4.11 -7.40
C TRP A 401 17.88 -5.40 -6.79
N THR A 402 19.22 -5.46 -6.62
CA THR A 402 19.95 -6.55 -5.99
C THR A 402 20.96 -6.01 -5.00
N ALA A 403 21.28 -6.80 -3.99
CA ALA A 403 22.35 -6.52 -3.06
C ALA A 403 22.88 -7.81 -2.44
N THR A 404 24.13 -7.79 -1.98
CA THR A 404 24.68 -8.81 -1.09
C THR A 404 24.99 -8.14 0.23
N VAL A 405 24.53 -8.70 1.33
CA VAL A 405 24.78 -8.20 2.68
C VAL A 405 25.56 -9.23 3.48
N LYS A 406 26.51 -8.73 4.31
CA LYS A 406 27.33 -9.57 5.19
C LYS A 406 26.59 -9.86 6.48
N LEU A 407 26.72 -11.11 6.94
CA LEU A 407 26.16 -11.59 8.22
C LEU A 407 27.35 -11.89 9.15
N PRO A 408 27.66 -11.03 10.11
CA PRO A 408 28.88 -11.15 10.92
C PRO A 408 28.89 -12.38 11.84
N SER A 409 27.72 -12.88 12.26
CA SER A 409 27.57 -14.04 13.16
C SER A 409 26.30 -14.81 12.86
N ASP A 410 26.14 -15.97 13.47
CA ASP A 410 24.86 -16.63 13.57
C ASP A 410 23.93 -15.81 14.47
N GLY A 411 22.61 -15.92 14.23
CA GLY A 411 21.59 -15.20 15.00
C GLY A 411 20.46 -14.63 14.14
N TYR A 412 19.65 -13.80 14.78
CA TYR A 412 18.49 -13.14 14.19
C TYR A 412 18.88 -11.81 13.55
N TYR A 413 18.40 -11.57 12.33
CA TYR A 413 18.56 -10.30 11.61
C TYR A 413 17.22 -9.79 11.10
N GLU A 414 17.00 -8.47 11.22
CA GLU A 414 16.03 -7.76 10.42
C GLU A 414 16.74 -7.02 9.29
N ILE A 415 16.30 -7.28 8.07
CA ILE A 415 16.80 -6.57 6.89
C ILE A 415 15.75 -5.57 6.46
N TRP A 416 16.12 -4.30 6.47
CA TRP A 416 15.26 -3.19 6.07
C TRP A 416 15.64 -2.69 4.69
N ALA A 417 14.64 -2.37 3.86
CA ALA A 417 14.84 -1.76 2.55
C ALA A 417 14.04 -0.46 2.45
N ARG A 418 14.70 0.61 2.01
CA ARG A 418 14.04 1.89 1.72
C ARG A 418 14.43 2.42 0.35
N ALA A 419 13.45 2.90 -0.41
CA ALA A 419 13.67 3.62 -1.65
C ALA A 419 13.61 5.13 -1.44
N THR A 420 14.34 5.86 -2.29
CA THR A 420 14.29 7.31 -2.41
C THR A 420 13.91 7.66 -3.85
N ASP A 421 12.94 8.54 -4.05
CA ASP A 421 12.50 8.98 -5.37
C ASP A 421 13.43 10.04 -6.00
N SER A 422 13.15 10.40 -7.25
CA SER A 422 13.93 11.39 -8.01
C SER A 422 13.88 12.81 -7.42
N ARG A 423 12.92 13.10 -6.54
CA ARG A 423 12.81 14.38 -5.82
C ARG A 423 13.50 14.35 -4.45
N GLY A 424 14.06 13.20 -4.06
CA GLY A 424 14.72 13.02 -2.77
C GLY A 424 13.76 12.61 -1.64
N VAL A 425 12.49 12.34 -1.94
CA VAL A 425 11.54 11.82 -0.94
C VAL A 425 11.83 10.35 -0.68
N MET A 426 11.98 9.99 0.58
CA MET A 426 12.38 8.67 1.04
C MET A 426 11.22 7.96 1.75
N GLN A 427 11.17 6.63 1.66
CA GLN A 427 10.23 5.84 2.46
C GLN A 427 10.46 6.10 3.95
N PRO A 428 9.38 6.38 4.71
CA PRO A 428 9.49 6.57 6.15
C PRO A 428 9.69 5.24 6.88
N HIS A 429 10.21 5.31 8.08
CA HIS A 429 10.41 4.16 8.97
C HIS A 429 9.09 3.43 9.31
N VAL A 430 8.05 4.20 9.58
CA VAL A 430 6.68 3.73 9.84
C VAL A 430 5.72 4.40 8.88
N ALA A 431 4.49 3.92 8.76
CA ALA A 431 3.46 4.62 7.98
C ALA A 431 3.22 6.01 8.61
N GLY A 432 3.78 7.04 7.98
CA GLY A 432 3.63 8.43 8.40
C GLY A 432 2.26 9.00 8.03
N ASN A 433 1.88 10.13 8.68
CA ASN A 433 0.65 10.85 8.35
C ASN A 433 -0.59 9.94 8.41
N TRP A 434 -0.95 9.51 9.62
CA TRP A 434 -2.09 8.61 9.82
C TRP A 434 -3.31 9.03 8.99
N ASN A 435 -3.92 8.03 8.33
CA ASN A 435 -5.04 8.24 7.43
C ASN A 435 -6.18 7.31 7.86
N PRO A 436 -7.40 7.82 8.15
CA PRO A 436 -8.53 7.02 8.64
C PRO A 436 -9.00 5.94 7.65
N GLN A 437 -8.70 6.12 6.36
CA GLN A 437 -8.98 5.16 5.29
C GLN A 437 -7.73 4.35 4.89
N GLY A 438 -6.56 4.67 5.45
CA GLY A 438 -5.30 3.97 5.21
C GLY A 438 -4.77 4.08 3.79
N TYR A 439 -4.88 5.26 3.17
CA TYR A 439 -4.29 5.51 1.86
C TYR A 439 -2.88 6.10 1.97
N GLY A 440 -2.04 5.75 0.99
CA GLY A 440 -0.70 6.29 0.85
C GLY A 440 0.33 5.78 1.88
N GLY A 441 0.02 4.73 2.63
CA GLY A 441 0.97 4.11 3.57
C GLY A 441 2.12 3.45 2.80
N ASN A 442 3.37 3.91 3.07
CA ASN A 442 4.56 3.41 2.37
C ASN A 442 5.77 3.24 3.30
N PRO A 443 5.63 2.59 4.47
CA PRO A 443 6.78 2.37 5.34
C PRO A 443 7.85 1.51 4.65
N MET A 444 9.08 1.59 5.15
CA MET A 444 10.15 0.69 4.73
C MET A 444 9.70 -0.77 4.83
N HIS A 445 10.07 -1.58 3.86
CA HIS A 445 9.83 -3.02 3.95
C HIS A 445 10.90 -3.68 4.80
N ARG A 446 10.49 -4.64 5.63
CA ARG A 446 11.36 -5.38 6.55
C ARG A 446 11.08 -6.87 6.43
N ILE A 447 12.15 -7.65 6.43
CA ILE A 447 12.10 -9.10 6.55
C ILE A 447 12.99 -9.56 7.71
N ALA A 448 12.59 -10.63 8.37
CA ALA A 448 13.38 -11.33 9.37
C ALA A 448 14.05 -12.54 8.74
N ILE A 449 15.30 -12.80 9.10
CA ILE A 449 16.03 -14.03 8.79
C ILE A 449 16.70 -14.58 10.05
N LEU A 450 16.91 -15.88 10.11
CA LEU A 450 17.63 -16.56 11.18
C LEU A 450 18.79 -17.34 10.57
N VAL A 451 20.00 -17.16 11.13
CA VAL A 451 21.19 -17.93 10.81
C VAL A 451 21.48 -18.87 11.98
N GLY A 452 21.50 -20.19 11.72
CA GLY A 452 21.75 -21.19 12.75
C GLY A 452 20.71 -22.30 12.86
#